data_2200e9d8542f86fc57825cbb420789f0
#
_entry.id   2200e9d8542f86fc57825cbb420789f0
#
_cell.length_a   1.000
_cell.length_b   1.000
_cell.length_c   1.000
_cell.angle_alpha   90.00
_cell.angle_beta   90.00
_cell.angle_gamma   90.00
#
_symmetry.space_group_name_H-M   'P 1'
#
loop_
_entity.id
_entity.type
_entity.pdbx_description
1 polymer ?
#
loop_
_entity_poly.entity_id
_entity_poly.type
_entity_poly.pdbx_seq_one_letter_code
_entity_poly.pdbx_strand_id
1 'polypeptide(L)'
;GFCEKEDPTTPGTVLGLIGCHYINDINMIRKYEELSSFSSCFEEELFKKKTFKYLEITDANFFGTPYLLNSFKLSIAQRKTFFIDIDGTLIYTTDPITYDSSLIKIIPGTLDMLTIYKEQNHIIVLTTARKDECKMIKLLADLKIPYDKLITNISSGQRILINDKKPYFPLLCTAVAYQPERDKGILGISGIPCPTLIKKMFAFSAADVYLVEVNGVEFIRKYISKSNLIHFENLKRQVDDIKRFNFYWPGSCPKILNVFENNDEFYYDMEYLSSHVLLSSLNKDEQLIVVDSIFSRLIKDVYCYKKKINGHEWVTNYINEKINPRLNEIEGYDEVFYTLINSSSLLINNKSIMGLRSLLERIDIFTYTPSEIQPIHGDLTLQNILYCKSTNDIKLIDLCGTKYMDSYYLDIGKVFQSLIARYEEWNQFELFQILNKDSFSLNTFNLEINSKSIGSIMHNFKDDSNIFKKGVFYMITHLIRAIPYFYKKDKQKAFYTTLLSCWYLSLVDSI
;
A
#
# COMPACT_ATOMS: atom_id res chain seq x y z
N GLY A 1 24.22 -8.03 22.95
CA GLY A 1 23.04 -8.05 23.80
C GLY A 1 21.92 -8.78 23.12
N PHE A 2 21.02 -9.37 23.89
CA PHE A 2 19.78 -9.94 23.38
C PHE A 2 18.70 -8.87 23.47
N CYS A 3 17.90 -8.75 22.42
CA CYS A 3 16.76 -7.84 22.39
C CYS A 3 15.52 -8.61 21.94
N GLU A 4 14.51 -8.65 22.78
CA GLU A 4 13.20 -9.20 22.46
C GLU A 4 12.29 -8.05 22.09
N LYS A 5 11.91 -7.90 20.81
CA LYS A 5 10.91 -6.95 20.29
C LYS A 5 11.27 -5.45 20.25
N GLU A 6 12.52 -5.05 20.48
CA GLU A 6 12.92 -3.65 20.31
C GLU A 6 13.93 -3.50 19.16
N ASP A 7 13.83 -2.39 18.41
CA ASP A 7 14.83 -2.04 17.41
C ASP A 7 16.16 -1.74 18.12
N PRO A 8 17.28 -2.35 17.70
CA PRO A 8 18.57 -2.09 18.32
C PRO A 8 19.00 -0.65 18.07
N THR A 9 19.15 0.12 19.16
CA THR A 9 19.59 1.53 19.11
C THR A 9 21.11 1.70 19.06
N THR A 10 21.88 0.60 19.10
CA THR A 10 23.36 0.61 19.11
C THR A 10 23.95 -0.18 17.95
N PRO A 11 25.03 0.31 17.29
CA PRO A 11 25.74 -0.46 16.29
C PRO A 11 26.43 -1.67 16.93
N GLY A 12 26.05 -2.85 16.49
CA GLY A 12 26.61 -4.12 16.94
C GLY A 12 25.81 -5.31 16.43
N THR A 13 26.39 -6.50 16.47
CA THR A 13 25.69 -7.73 16.13
C THR A 13 24.68 -8.06 17.23
N VAL A 14 23.40 -8.04 16.90
CA VAL A 14 22.31 -8.44 17.81
C VAL A 14 21.90 -9.88 17.47
N LEU A 15 21.97 -10.75 18.46
CA LEU A 15 21.51 -12.14 18.33
C LEU A 15 20.05 -12.23 18.78
N GLY A 16 19.16 -12.58 17.84
CA GLY A 16 17.75 -12.83 18.12
C GLY A 16 17.48 -14.29 18.50
N LEU A 17 16.55 -14.52 19.41
CA LEU A 17 16.06 -15.88 19.73
C LEU A 17 15.02 -16.31 18.72
N ILE A 18 15.27 -17.40 17.97
CA ILE A 18 14.39 -17.88 16.90
C ILE A 18 13.24 -18.77 17.38
N GLY A 19 13.09 -18.98 18.67
CA GLY A 19 12.00 -19.79 19.22
C GLY A 19 12.17 -21.31 19.09
N CYS A 20 13.31 -21.80 18.54
CA CYS A 20 13.68 -23.22 18.52
C CYS A 20 14.78 -23.46 19.54
N HIS A 21 14.46 -24.06 20.67
CA HIS A 21 15.39 -24.30 21.75
C HIS A 21 15.52 -25.80 22.02
N TYR A 22 16.76 -26.28 22.14
CA TYR A 22 17.05 -27.63 22.62
C TYR A 22 17.51 -27.52 24.06
N ILE A 23 16.78 -28.17 24.98
CA ILE A 23 17.01 -28.10 26.42
C ILE A 23 17.34 -29.50 26.91
N ASN A 24 18.55 -29.68 27.40
CA ASN A 24 19.02 -30.96 27.97
C ASN A 24 18.43 -31.26 29.32
N ASP A 25 18.05 -30.22 30.08
CA ASP A 25 17.54 -30.37 31.43
C ASP A 25 16.22 -29.64 31.62
N ILE A 26 15.13 -30.38 31.66
CA ILE A 26 13.77 -29.85 31.82
C ILE A 26 13.56 -29.17 33.19
N ASN A 27 14.39 -29.45 34.18
CA ASN A 27 14.29 -28.80 35.48
C ASN A 27 14.69 -27.32 35.40
N MET A 28 15.44 -26.94 34.37
CA MET A 28 15.74 -25.55 34.08
C MET A 28 14.47 -24.73 33.81
N ILE A 29 13.52 -25.31 33.09
CA ILE A 29 12.24 -24.65 32.74
C ILE A 29 11.33 -24.61 33.99
N ARG A 30 11.21 -25.71 34.72
CA ARG A 30 10.34 -25.81 35.90
C ARG A 30 10.68 -24.79 36.98
N LYS A 31 11.91 -24.31 37.03
CA LYS A 31 12.38 -23.30 37.97
C LYS A 31 11.80 -21.92 37.73
N TYR A 32 11.24 -21.68 36.54
CA TYR A 32 10.77 -20.37 36.05
C TYR A 32 9.30 -20.37 35.60
N GLU A 33 8.48 -21.20 36.29
CA GLU A 33 7.03 -21.32 35.96
C GLU A 33 6.25 -20.00 36.06
N GLU A 34 6.79 -19.00 36.77
CA GLU A 34 6.16 -17.70 37.00
C GLU A 34 6.57 -16.64 35.95
N LEU A 35 7.51 -16.93 35.03
CA LEU A 35 7.96 -15.97 34.04
C LEU A 35 6.96 -15.87 32.87
N SER A 36 6.73 -14.63 32.40
CA SER A 36 5.73 -14.31 31.41
C SER A 36 6.04 -14.84 29.99
N SER A 37 7.29 -15.24 29.72
CA SER A 37 7.70 -15.83 28.47
C SER A 37 8.87 -16.80 28.61
N PHE A 38 9.00 -17.72 27.69
CA PHE A 38 10.10 -18.68 27.62
C PHE A 38 11.44 -17.98 27.34
N SER A 39 11.44 -16.88 26.61
CA SER A 39 12.62 -16.06 26.33
C SER A 39 13.20 -15.44 27.60
N SER A 40 12.36 -14.97 28.49
CA SER A 40 12.79 -14.41 29.81
C SER A 40 13.53 -15.42 30.66
N CYS A 41 13.17 -16.71 30.58
CA CYS A 41 13.87 -17.81 31.24
C CYS A 41 15.32 -17.94 30.74
N PHE A 42 15.51 -17.83 29.42
CA PHE A 42 16.85 -17.91 28.83
C PHE A 42 17.70 -16.69 29.16
N GLU A 43 17.14 -15.49 29.16
CA GLU A 43 17.86 -14.28 29.57
C GLU A 43 18.38 -14.38 30.99
N GLU A 44 17.53 -14.84 31.92
CA GLU A 44 17.94 -14.98 33.33
C GLU A 44 19.04 -16.03 33.54
N GLU A 45 19.00 -17.14 32.80
CA GLU A 45 20.06 -18.16 32.86
C GLU A 45 21.37 -17.68 32.18
N LEU A 46 21.28 -16.86 31.12
CA LEU A 46 22.44 -16.20 30.50
C LEU A 46 23.12 -15.23 31.47
N PHE A 47 22.35 -14.42 32.21
CA PHE A 47 22.88 -13.54 33.27
C PHE A 47 23.59 -14.29 34.37
N LYS A 48 23.22 -15.56 34.64
CA LYS A 48 23.89 -16.44 35.62
C LYS A 48 25.17 -17.08 35.07
N LYS A 49 25.65 -16.65 33.90
CA LYS A 49 26.91 -17.09 33.25
C LYS A 49 26.98 -18.59 32.94
N LYS A 50 25.87 -19.23 32.65
CA LYS A 50 25.88 -20.61 32.15
C LYS A 50 26.36 -20.64 30.71
N THR A 51 27.02 -21.72 30.28
CA THR A 51 27.54 -21.85 28.92
C THR A 51 26.44 -22.28 27.99
N PHE A 52 26.07 -21.41 27.08
CA PHE A 52 25.16 -21.70 25.96
C PHE A 52 25.97 -21.89 24.66
N LYS A 53 25.55 -22.85 23.87
CA LYS A 53 25.97 -22.95 22.48
C LYS A 53 24.92 -22.30 21.60
N TYR A 54 25.33 -21.43 20.69
CA TYR A 54 24.49 -20.83 19.70
C TYR A 54 24.90 -21.28 18.30
N LEU A 55 23.95 -21.32 17.41
CA LEU A 55 24.16 -21.54 15.98
C LEU A 55 23.77 -20.24 15.26
N GLU A 56 24.71 -19.65 14.56
CA GLU A 56 24.41 -18.51 13.69
C GLU A 56 23.74 -19.02 12.42
N ILE A 57 22.53 -18.53 12.14
CA ILE A 57 21.75 -18.88 10.94
C ILE A 57 21.57 -17.61 10.13
N THR A 58 22.18 -17.58 8.95
CA THR A 58 22.14 -16.44 8.04
C THR A 58 20.83 -16.36 7.23
N ASP A 59 20.17 -17.52 7.03
CA ASP A 59 18.98 -17.64 6.18
C ASP A 59 17.78 -18.22 6.96
N ALA A 60 17.35 -17.54 8.02
CA ALA A 60 16.19 -17.96 8.80
C ALA A 60 14.92 -17.18 8.43
N ASN A 61 13.83 -17.91 8.21
CA ASN A 61 12.50 -17.32 8.05
C ASN A 61 11.73 -17.42 9.36
N PHE A 62 11.31 -16.27 9.88
CA PHE A 62 10.58 -16.17 11.14
C PHE A 62 9.07 -16.22 10.93
N PHE A 63 8.40 -17.17 11.59
CA PHE A 63 6.95 -17.37 11.50
C PHE A 63 6.21 -17.09 12.81
N GLY A 64 6.82 -16.31 13.70
CA GLY A 64 6.29 -16.03 15.04
C GLY A 64 4.91 -15.35 15.06
N THR A 65 4.43 -14.86 13.92
CA THR A 65 3.08 -14.31 13.79
C THR A 65 2.40 -14.83 12.52
N PRO A 66 1.05 -14.91 12.49
CA PRO A 66 0.29 -15.23 11.27
C PRO A 66 0.65 -14.32 10.08
N TYR A 67 1.02 -13.08 10.34
CA TYR A 67 1.47 -12.11 9.33
C TYR A 67 2.80 -12.56 8.68
N LEU A 68 3.82 -12.90 9.49
CA LEU A 68 5.11 -13.35 8.97
C LEU A 68 4.98 -14.66 8.19
N LEU A 69 4.14 -15.58 8.67
CA LEU A 69 3.83 -16.82 7.95
C LEU A 69 3.14 -16.54 6.62
N ASN A 70 2.19 -15.61 6.57
CA ASN A 70 1.51 -15.23 5.33
C ASN A 70 2.45 -14.48 4.37
N SER A 71 3.31 -13.59 4.87
CA SER A 71 4.33 -12.92 4.05
C SER A 71 5.32 -13.91 3.44
N PHE A 72 5.75 -14.91 4.20
CA PHE A 72 6.59 -15.99 3.70
C PHE A 72 5.87 -16.85 2.66
N LYS A 73 4.62 -17.25 2.94
CA LYS A 73 3.79 -17.97 1.96
C LYS A 73 3.64 -17.18 0.66
N LEU A 74 3.42 -15.87 0.72
CA LEU A 74 3.35 -15.00 -0.45
C LEU A 74 4.71 -14.92 -1.18
N SER A 75 5.82 -14.84 -0.46
CA SER A 75 7.17 -14.81 -1.08
C SER A 75 7.51 -16.12 -1.80
N ILE A 76 7.15 -17.26 -1.20
CA ILE A 76 7.28 -18.58 -1.87
C ILE A 76 6.34 -18.66 -3.07
N ALA A 77 5.15 -18.09 -2.92
CA ALA A 77 4.12 -18.09 -3.95
C ALA A 77 4.53 -17.31 -5.22
N GLN A 78 5.35 -16.29 -5.06
CA GLN A 78 5.92 -15.52 -6.18
C GLN A 78 7.07 -16.28 -6.86
N ARG A 79 7.65 -17.28 -6.18
CA ARG A 79 8.74 -18.09 -6.71
C ARG A 79 8.21 -19.06 -7.75
N LYS A 80 8.54 -18.83 -9.00
CA LYS A 80 8.16 -19.73 -10.12
C LYS A 80 9.19 -20.80 -10.36
N THR A 81 8.77 -21.91 -10.93
CA THR A 81 9.67 -22.94 -11.46
C THR A 81 9.54 -22.96 -12.97
N PHE A 82 10.62 -22.62 -13.66
CA PHE A 82 10.72 -22.67 -15.12
C PHE A 82 11.28 -24.01 -15.55
N PHE A 83 10.52 -24.78 -16.32
CA PHE A 83 11.01 -25.95 -17.03
C PHE A 83 11.34 -25.51 -18.45
N ILE A 84 12.62 -25.45 -18.78
CA ILE A 84 13.10 -24.86 -20.04
C ILE A 84 13.84 -25.92 -20.83
N ASP A 85 13.46 -26.10 -22.09
CA ASP A 85 14.21 -26.92 -23.04
C ASP A 85 15.49 -26.23 -23.45
N ILE A 86 16.54 -26.97 -23.76
CA ILE A 86 17.85 -26.42 -24.08
C ILE A 86 18.00 -26.23 -25.60
N ASP A 87 17.83 -27.26 -26.38
CA ASP A 87 18.14 -27.26 -27.81
C ASP A 87 17.06 -26.57 -28.65
N GLY A 88 17.40 -25.49 -29.33
CA GLY A 88 16.45 -24.68 -30.08
C GLY A 88 15.65 -23.68 -29.24
N THR A 89 15.93 -23.66 -27.90
CA THR A 89 15.27 -22.77 -26.94
C THR A 89 16.28 -21.83 -26.25
N LEU A 90 17.36 -22.36 -25.71
CA LEU A 90 18.45 -21.58 -25.08
C LEU A 90 19.69 -21.48 -25.97
N ILE A 91 19.97 -22.56 -26.68
CA ILE A 91 21.06 -22.64 -27.67
C ILE A 91 20.48 -22.97 -29.04
N TYR A 92 21.15 -22.50 -30.10
CA TYR A 92 20.74 -22.90 -31.45
C TYR A 92 20.77 -24.42 -31.63
N THR A 93 19.86 -24.91 -32.45
CA THR A 93 19.78 -26.32 -32.75
C THR A 93 21.10 -26.84 -33.32
N THR A 94 21.67 -27.85 -32.68
CA THR A 94 22.90 -28.51 -33.09
C THR A 94 22.70 -30.03 -33.07
N ASP A 95 23.69 -30.75 -33.60
CA ASP A 95 23.69 -32.21 -33.48
C ASP A 95 23.65 -32.61 -31.98
N PRO A 96 22.71 -33.49 -31.56
CA PRO A 96 22.57 -33.93 -30.17
C PRO A 96 23.81 -34.59 -29.56
N ILE A 97 24.77 -35.04 -30.36
CA ILE A 97 26.05 -35.62 -29.91
C ILE A 97 27.13 -34.60 -29.72
N THR A 98 26.93 -33.33 -30.12
CA THR A 98 27.90 -32.26 -30.00
C THR A 98 27.84 -31.62 -28.61
N TYR A 99 28.93 -31.74 -27.85
CA TYR A 99 29.08 -31.15 -26.52
C TYR A 99 30.26 -30.16 -26.46
N ASP A 100 30.80 -29.75 -27.60
CA ASP A 100 31.91 -28.80 -27.72
C ASP A 100 31.31 -27.39 -27.67
N SER A 101 31.58 -26.65 -26.58
CA SER A 101 31.12 -25.27 -26.38
C SER A 101 31.60 -24.31 -27.46
N SER A 102 32.70 -24.57 -28.13
CA SER A 102 33.21 -23.73 -29.22
C SER A 102 32.34 -23.77 -30.49
N LEU A 103 31.55 -24.84 -30.65
CA LEU A 103 30.66 -25.08 -31.79
C LEU A 103 29.21 -24.71 -31.50
N ILE A 104 28.91 -24.41 -30.25
CA ILE A 104 27.53 -24.16 -29.80
C ILE A 104 27.34 -22.67 -29.54
N LYS A 105 26.32 -22.08 -30.14
CA LYS A 105 25.95 -20.66 -29.96
C LYS A 105 24.71 -20.53 -29.08
N ILE A 106 24.81 -19.64 -28.11
CA ILE A 106 23.67 -19.23 -27.28
C ILE A 106 22.76 -18.34 -28.11
N ILE A 107 21.43 -18.52 -27.99
CA ILE A 107 20.47 -17.63 -28.61
C ILE A 107 20.48 -16.28 -27.88
N PRO A 108 20.50 -15.13 -28.58
CA PRO A 108 20.55 -13.80 -27.98
C PRO A 108 19.46 -13.57 -26.94
N GLY A 109 19.80 -12.92 -25.83
CA GLY A 109 18.89 -12.64 -24.72
C GLY A 109 18.68 -13.79 -23.74
N THR A 110 19.20 -14.98 -24.02
CA THR A 110 19.05 -16.13 -23.12
C THR A 110 19.66 -15.88 -21.75
N LEU A 111 20.92 -15.43 -21.70
CA LEU A 111 21.62 -15.21 -20.42
C LEU A 111 20.99 -14.10 -19.63
N ASP A 112 20.57 -13.03 -20.29
CA ASP A 112 19.89 -11.91 -19.64
C ASP A 112 18.59 -12.37 -18.96
N MET A 113 17.76 -13.13 -19.67
CA MET A 113 16.50 -13.63 -19.13
C MET A 113 16.70 -14.63 -17.98
N LEU A 114 17.66 -15.54 -18.10
CA LEU A 114 17.96 -16.50 -17.03
C LEU A 114 18.54 -15.79 -15.80
N THR A 115 19.35 -14.75 -15.99
CA THR A 115 19.87 -13.92 -14.91
C THR A 115 18.71 -13.21 -14.19
N ILE A 116 17.78 -12.58 -14.92
CA ILE A 116 16.59 -11.97 -14.36
C ILE A 116 15.77 -13.00 -13.55
N TYR A 117 15.58 -14.22 -14.07
CA TYR A 117 14.86 -15.26 -13.32
C TYR A 117 15.56 -15.63 -12.01
N LYS A 118 16.89 -15.69 -12.00
CA LYS A 118 17.68 -15.97 -10.78
C LYS A 118 17.63 -14.81 -9.79
N GLU A 119 17.75 -13.57 -10.25
CA GLU A 119 17.65 -12.36 -9.42
C GLU A 119 16.26 -12.25 -8.76
N GLN A 120 15.21 -12.69 -9.47
CA GLN A 120 13.85 -12.78 -8.95
C GLN A 120 13.62 -14.02 -8.06
N ASN A 121 14.67 -14.77 -7.72
CA ASN A 121 14.62 -15.96 -6.89
C ASN A 121 13.76 -17.10 -7.46
N HIS A 122 13.63 -17.19 -8.78
CA HIS A 122 12.94 -18.30 -9.45
C HIS A 122 13.81 -19.56 -9.54
N ILE A 123 13.17 -20.71 -9.67
CA ILE A 123 13.85 -21.99 -9.89
C ILE A 123 13.92 -22.26 -11.41
N ILE A 124 15.11 -22.55 -11.91
CA ILE A 124 15.35 -22.91 -13.31
C ILE A 124 15.65 -24.40 -13.38
N VAL A 125 14.78 -25.17 -14.03
CA VAL A 125 14.95 -26.58 -14.32
C VAL A 125 15.18 -26.73 -15.82
N LEU A 126 16.40 -27.04 -16.21
CA LEU A 126 16.72 -27.29 -17.61
C LEU A 126 16.39 -28.73 -18.00
N THR A 127 15.86 -28.89 -19.19
CA THR A 127 15.43 -30.21 -19.73
C THR A 127 16.03 -30.41 -21.11
N THR A 128 16.49 -31.61 -21.41
CA THR A 128 17.05 -31.94 -22.74
C THR A 128 16.90 -33.40 -23.08
N ALA A 129 16.78 -33.69 -24.39
CA ALA A 129 16.82 -35.06 -24.91
C ALA A 129 18.27 -35.64 -24.95
N ARG A 130 19.28 -34.82 -24.77
CA ARG A 130 20.68 -35.28 -24.70
C ARG A 130 20.88 -36.23 -23.53
N LYS A 131 21.68 -37.29 -23.75
CA LYS A 131 21.76 -38.40 -22.80
C LYS A 131 22.88 -38.29 -21.77
N ASP A 132 23.99 -37.62 -22.14
CA ASP A 132 25.19 -37.56 -21.31
C ASP A 132 25.12 -36.36 -20.36
N GLU A 133 24.71 -36.62 -19.12
CA GLU A 133 24.56 -35.61 -18.09
C GLU A 133 25.89 -34.93 -17.75
N CYS A 134 26.98 -35.67 -17.62
CA CYS A 134 28.29 -35.10 -17.27
C CYS A 134 28.79 -34.13 -18.34
N LYS A 135 28.63 -34.45 -19.61
CA LYS A 135 28.97 -33.55 -20.70
C LYS A 135 28.05 -32.36 -20.77
N MET A 136 26.76 -32.51 -20.46
CA MET A 136 25.84 -31.38 -20.39
C MET A 136 26.17 -30.42 -19.25
N ILE A 137 26.51 -30.92 -18.07
CA ILE A 137 26.94 -30.05 -16.95
C ILE A 137 28.16 -29.24 -17.36
N LYS A 138 29.18 -29.88 -17.98
CA LYS A 138 30.35 -29.18 -18.46
C LYS A 138 30.02 -28.13 -19.52
N LEU A 139 29.19 -28.48 -20.50
CA LEU A 139 28.75 -27.57 -21.56
C LEU A 139 28.03 -26.34 -21.00
N LEU A 140 27.08 -26.53 -20.08
CA LEU A 140 26.34 -25.43 -19.47
C LEU A 140 27.26 -24.53 -18.64
N ALA A 141 28.26 -25.08 -17.95
CA ALA A 141 29.26 -24.33 -17.22
C ALA A 141 30.15 -23.51 -18.17
N ASP A 142 30.63 -24.09 -19.27
CA ASP A 142 31.45 -23.43 -20.30
C ASP A 142 30.64 -22.27 -20.95
N LEU A 143 29.37 -22.45 -21.19
CA LEU A 143 28.45 -21.44 -21.73
C LEU A 143 27.91 -20.46 -20.69
N LYS A 144 28.26 -20.63 -19.40
CA LYS A 144 27.78 -19.80 -18.27
C LYS A 144 26.26 -19.72 -18.15
N ILE A 145 25.55 -20.77 -18.50
CA ILE A 145 24.10 -20.86 -18.41
C ILE A 145 23.70 -21.18 -16.97
N PRO A 146 23.01 -20.28 -16.23
CA PRO A 146 22.62 -20.52 -14.84
C PRO A 146 21.40 -21.43 -14.78
N TYR A 147 21.39 -22.37 -13.83
CA TYR A 147 20.25 -23.26 -13.54
C TYR A 147 20.32 -23.83 -12.12
N ASP A 148 19.22 -24.39 -11.63
CA ASP A 148 19.13 -25.06 -10.33
C ASP A 148 19.10 -26.59 -10.48
N LYS A 149 18.46 -27.09 -11.52
CA LYS A 149 18.36 -28.53 -11.81
C LYS A 149 18.51 -28.79 -13.30
N LEU A 150 19.06 -29.94 -13.62
CA LEU A 150 19.17 -30.44 -14.99
C LEU A 150 18.48 -31.80 -15.08
N ILE A 151 17.68 -32.02 -16.11
CA ILE A 151 17.06 -33.31 -16.44
C ILE A 151 17.45 -33.67 -17.87
N THR A 152 18.25 -34.69 -18.00
CA THR A 152 18.75 -35.22 -19.29
C THR A 152 17.94 -36.44 -19.73
N ASN A 153 18.16 -36.90 -20.96
CA ASN A 153 17.56 -38.08 -21.52
C ASN A 153 16.01 -38.08 -21.51
N ILE A 154 15.41 -36.91 -21.66
CA ILE A 154 13.96 -36.81 -21.83
C ILE A 154 13.60 -37.11 -23.28
N SER A 155 12.53 -37.86 -23.50
CA SER A 155 12.02 -38.13 -24.85
C SER A 155 11.77 -36.84 -25.64
N SER A 156 12.05 -36.85 -26.94
CA SER A 156 11.75 -35.71 -27.85
C SER A 156 10.26 -35.57 -28.18
N GLY A 157 9.39 -36.42 -27.61
CA GLY A 157 7.94 -36.36 -27.82
C GLY A 157 7.23 -35.23 -27.08
N GLN A 158 5.91 -35.23 -27.15
CA GLN A 158 5.06 -34.25 -26.46
C GLN A 158 5.32 -34.28 -24.94
N ARG A 159 5.46 -33.12 -24.36
CA ARG A 159 5.60 -32.91 -22.90
C ARG A 159 4.27 -32.51 -22.30
N ILE A 160 3.85 -33.24 -21.26
CA ILE A 160 2.60 -33.00 -20.54
C ILE A 160 2.97 -32.66 -19.10
N LEU A 161 2.54 -31.47 -18.65
CA LEU A 161 2.66 -31.05 -17.27
C LEU A 161 1.29 -31.20 -16.59
N ILE A 162 1.21 -32.02 -15.54
CA ILE A 162 0.01 -32.20 -14.74
C ILE A 162 0.26 -31.58 -13.39
N ASN A 163 -0.56 -30.56 -13.02
CA ASN A 163 -0.46 -29.86 -11.76
C ASN A 163 -1.86 -29.67 -11.17
N ASP A 164 -1.96 -29.68 -9.84
CA ASP A 164 -3.21 -29.44 -9.13
C ASP A 164 -3.57 -27.95 -9.10
N LYS A 165 -4.88 -27.66 -9.12
CA LYS A 165 -5.39 -26.30 -8.89
C LYS A 165 -5.71 -26.13 -7.42
N LYS A 166 -4.88 -25.36 -6.68
CA LYS A 166 -5.12 -25.11 -5.25
C LYS A 166 -6.18 -24.03 -5.07
N PRO A 167 -7.27 -24.31 -4.32
CA PRO A 167 -8.43 -23.41 -4.23
C PRO A 167 -8.11 -22.06 -3.57
N TYR A 168 -7.07 -22.01 -2.73
CA TYR A 168 -6.69 -20.81 -1.99
C TYR A 168 -5.65 -19.90 -2.70
N PHE A 169 -5.05 -20.38 -3.79
CA PHE A 169 -4.01 -19.65 -4.53
C PHE A 169 -4.09 -19.97 -6.03
N PRO A 170 -5.16 -19.54 -6.72
CA PRO A 170 -5.37 -19.92 -8.13
C PRO A 170 -4.25 -19.47 -9.05
N LEU A 171 -3.52 -18.39 -8.72
CA LEU A 171 -2.38 -17.91 -9.51
C LEU A 171 -1.07 -18.66 -9.25
N LEU A 172 -0.96 -19.37 -8.11
CA LEU A 172 0.27 -20.05 -7.71
C LEU A 172 0.46 -21.45 -8.29
N CYS A 173 -0.61 -22.04 -8.78
CA CYS A 173 -0.63 -23.41 -9.24
C CYS A 173 -1.03 -23.53 -10.71
N THR A 174 -0.97 -22.43 -11.45
CA THR A 174 -1.22 -22.46 -12.88
C THR A 174 0.01 -23.00 -13.60
N ALA A 175 -0.14 -24.11 -14.28
CA ALA A 175 0.84 -24.57 -15.25
C ALA A 175 0.64 -23.80 -16.55
N VAL A 176 1.65 -23.11 -17.00
CA VAL A 176 1.64 -22.35 -18.25
C VAL A 176 2.67 -22.97 -19.19
N ALA A 177 2.28 -23.25 -20.42
CA ALA A 177 3.19 -23.74 -21.46
C ALA A 177 3.41 -22.65 -22.51
N TYR A 178 4.68 -22.29 -22.75
CA TYR A 178 5.11 -21.46 -23.85
C TYR A 178 5.82 -22.32 -24.89
N GLN A 179 5.50 -22.10 -26.15
CA GLN A 179 6.12 -22.78 -27.27
C GLN A 179 6.73 -21.72 -28.20
N PRO A 180 7.92 -21.18 -27.87
CA PRO A 180 8.60 -20.29 -28.81
C PRO A 180 8.92 -21.03 -30.10
N GLU A 181 8.98 -20.28 -31.20
CA GLU A 181 9.51 -20.85 -32.44
C GLU A 181 10.96 -21.33 -32.23
N ARG A 182 11.29 -22.41 -32.88
CA ARG A 182 12.62 -23.00 -32.77
C ARG A 182 13.73 -21.99 -33.13
N ASP A 183 14.77 -21.93 -32.33
CA ASP A 183 15.91 -21.02 -32.46
C ASP A 183 15.59 -19.52 -32.30
N LYS A 184 14.41 -19.18 -31.75
CA LYS A 184 14.03 -17.79 -31.45
C LYS A 184 14.30 -17.41 -29.98
N GLY A 185 14.55 -18.37 -29.11
CA GLY A 185 14.90 -18.15 -27.70
C GLY A 185 13.74 -17.79 -26.81
N ILE A 186 14.10 -17.34 -25.61
CA ILE A 186 13.15 -17.02 -24.52
C ILE A 186 13.03 -15.52 -24.25
N LEU A 187 13.60 -14.68 -25.09
CA LEU A 187 13.54 -13.23 -24.90
C LEU A 187 12.08 -12.76 -24.93
N GLY A 188 11.68 -12.01 -23.91
CA GLY A 188 10.28 -11.57 -23.75
C GLY A 188 9.35 -12.57 -23.10
N ILE A 189 9.78 -13.80 -22.79
CA ILE A 189 9.00 -14.74 -22.00
C ILE A 189 9.19 -14.39 -20.52
N SER A 190 8.34 -13.53 -19.98
CA SER A 190 8.38 -13.13 -18.56
C SER A 190 7.93 -14.23 -17.59
N GLY A 191 7.51 -15.40 -18.09
CA GLY A 191 6.90 -16.47 -17.29
C GLY A 191 5.58 -16.07 -16.61
N ILE A 192 5.06 -14.92 -16.97
CA ILE A 192 3.70 -14.48 -16.70
C ILE A 192 3.01 -14.51 -18.05
N PRO A 193 1.84 -15.17 -18.21
CA PRO A 193 1.00 -14.95 -19.36
C PRO A 193 0.87 -13.45 -19.55
N CYS A 194 1.08 -12.96 -20.76
CA CYS A 194 1.01 -11.51 -21.02
C CYS A 194 -0.33 -11.01 -20.48
N PRO A 195 -0.34 -10.13 -19.48
CA PRO A 195 -1.60 -9.70 -18.91
C PRO A 195 -2.39 -8.97 -20.00
N THR A 196 -3.61 -9.43 -20.25
CA THR A 196 -4.52 -8.74 -21.14
C THR A 196 -5.07 -7.53 -20.40
N LEU A 197 -4.74 -6.34 -20.91
CA LEU A 197 -5.33 -5.11 -20.39
C LEU A 197 -6.80 -5.06 -20.79
N ILE A 198 -7.71 -5.23 -19.81
CA ILE A 198 -9.15 -5.10 -20.06
C ILE A 198 -9.53 -3.62 -20.09
N LYS A 199 -9.11 -2.86 -19.08
CA LYS A 199 -9.53 -1.46 -18.93
C LYS A 199 -8.53 -0.66 -18.10
N LYS A 200 -8.23 0.57 -18.56
CA LYS A 200 -7.63 1.58 -17.67
C LYS A 200 -8.71 2.15 -16.76
N MET A 201 -8.53 2.01 -15.46
CA MET A 201 -9.45 2.55 -14.46
C MET A 201 -9.15 4.02 -14.21
N PHE A 202 -10.18 4.79 -13.93
CA PHE A 202 -9.97 6.16 -13.49
C PHE A 202 -9.39 6.17 -12.07
N ALA A 203 -8.30 6.89 -11.86
CA ALA A 203 -7.69 7.07 -10.56
C ALA A 203 -7.30 8.53 -10.34
N PHE A 204 -7.47 9.02 -9.13
CA PHE A 204 -6.99 10.34 -8.72
C PHE A 204 -5.52 10.35 -8.32
N SER A 205 -4.87 9.19 -8.30
CA SER A 205 -3.46 9.02 -7.93
C SER A 205 -2.51 9.30 -9.11
N ALA A 206 -1.22 9.45 -8.80
CA ALA A 206 -0.17 9.54 -9.80
C ALA A 206 0.17 8.17 -10.43
N ALA A 207 -0.30 7.07 -9.84
CA ALA A 207 -0.16 5.73 -10.38
C ALA A 207 -1.28 5.45 -11.37
N ASP A 208 -0.95 4.77 -12.46
CA ASP A 208 -1.94 4.22 -13.37
C ASP A 208 -2.59 2.97 -12.76
N VAL A 209 -3.90 2.86 -12.89
CA VAL A 209 -4.68 1.72 -12.39
C VAL A 209 -5.32 1.00 -13.56
N TYR A 210 -5.10 -0.31 -13.64
CA TYR A 210 -5.58 -1.15 -14.72
C TYR A 210 -6.36 -2.34 -14.18
N LEU A 211 -7.50 -2.65 -14.82
CA LEU A 211 -8.10 -3.98 -14.74
C LEU A 211 -7.40 -4.87 -15.74
N VAL A 212 -6.85 -5.96 -15.28
CA VAL A 212 -6.01 -6.88 -16.03
C VAL A 212 -6.55 -8.29 -15.88
N GLU A 213 -6.50 -9.08 -16.95
CA GLU A 213 -6.84 -10.51 -16.93
C GLU A 213 -5.61 -11.34 -17.26
N VAL A 214 -5.46 -12.44 -16.53
CA VAL A 214 -4.48 -13.49 -16.83
C VAL A 214 -5.16 -14.85 -16.69
N ASN A 215 -5.26 -15.59 -17.76
CA ASN A 215 -5.89 -16.93 -17.79
C ASN A 215 -7.33 -16.95 -17.22
N GLY A 216 -8.13 -15.95 -17.54
CA GLY A 216 -9.52 -15.84 -17.05
C GLY A 216 -9.63 -15.35 -15.60
N VAL A 217 -8.53 -14.94 -14.98
CA VAL A 217 -8.52 -14.34 -13.63
C VAL A 217 -8.28 -12.86 -13.74
N GLU A 218 -9.26 -12.08 -13.30
CA GLU A 218 -9.19 -10.62 -13.27
C GLU A 218 -8.55 -10.13 -11.97
N PHE A 219 -7.71 -9.09 -12.08
CA PHE A 219 -7.12 -8.40 -10.95
C PHE A 219 -6.85 -6.92 -11.26
N ILE A 220 -6.63 -6.13 -10.23
CA ILE A 220 -6.27 -4.71 -10.38
C ILE A 220 -4.75 -4.58 -10.29
N ARG A 221 -4.14 -3.92 -11.29
CA ARG A 221 -2.73 -3.54 -11.29
C ARG A 221 -2.60 -2.03 -11.07
N LYS A 222 -1.84 -1.65 -10.04
CA LYS A 222 -1.37 -0.28 -9.87
C LYS A 222 0.08 -0.18 -10.32
N TYR A 223 0.32 0.70 -11.28
CA TYR A 223 1.59 0.84 -11.99
C TYR A 223 2.15 2.26 -11.89
N ILE A 224 3.46 2.37 -11.77
CA ILE A 224 4.17 3.63 -11.84
C ILE A 224 5.54 3.47 -12.49
N SER A 225 5.95 4.45 -13.32
CA SER A 225 7.32 4.53 -13.82
C SER A 225 8.24 5.19 -12.80
N LYS A 226 9.48 4.73 -12.68
CA LYS A 226 10.53 5.33 -11.82
C LYS A 226 10.96 6.75 -12.23
N SER A 227 10.57 7.23 -13.40
CA SER A 227 10.75 8.64 -13.77
C SER A 227 10.08 9.61 -12.77
N ASN A 228 9.12 9.13 -11.97
CA ASN A 228 8.41 9.87 -10.93
C ASN A 228 8.76 9.39 -9.53
N LEU A 229 9.99 9.67 -9.07
CA LEU A 229 10.58 9.14 -7.83
C LEU A 229 9.72 9.33 -6.58
N ILE A 230 9.12 10.51 -6.40
CA ILE A 230 8.33 10.81 -5.19
C ILE A 230 7.10 9.89 -5.10
N HIS A 231 6.37 9.73 -6.19
CA HIS A 231 5.18 8.90 -6.23
C HIS A 231 5.50 7.40 -6.29
N PHE A 232 6.67 7.06 -6.84
CA PHE A 232 7.19 5.70 -6.84
C PHE A 232 7.36 5.17 -5.40
N GLU A 233 8.09 5.90 -4.55
CA GLU A 233 8.29 5.53 -3.15
C GLU A 233 6.97 5.50 -2.35
N ASN A 234 6.03 6.37 -2.69
CA ASN A 234 4.69 6.36 -2.07
C ASN A 234 3.92 5.08 -2.43
N LEU A 235 3.93 4.66 -3.72
CA LEU A 235 3.25 3.44 -4.14
C LEU A 235 3.87 2.18 -3.53
N LYS A 236 5.19 2.16 -3.39
CA LYS A 236 5.91 1.07 -2.75
C LYS A 236 5.52 0.94 -1.27
N ARG A 237 5.51 2.05 -0.52
CA ARG A 237 5.05 2.08 0.87
C ARG A 237 3.61 1.67 1.04
N GLN A 238 2.74 1.98 0.07
CA GLN A 238 1.33 1.59 0.09
C GLN A 238 1.14 0.07 0.21
N VAL A 239 2.00 -0.73 -0.42
CA VAL A 239 1.98 -2.20 -0.28
C VAL A 239 2.20 -2.63 1.17
N ASP A 240 3.16 -2.00 1.85
CA ASP A 240 3.44 -2.33 3.25
C ASP A 240 2.34 -1.83 4.18
N ASP A 241 1.76 -0.67 3.89
CA ASP A 241 0.62 -0.14 4.66
C ASP A 241 -0.61 -1.03 4.52
N ILE A 242 -0.92 -1.55 3.33
CA ILE A 242 -2.00 -2.53 3.10
C ILE A 242 -1.76 -3.80 3.93
N LYS A 243 -0.53 -4.33 3.94
CA LYS A 243 -0.18 -5.52 4.72
C LYS A 243 -0.35 -5.29 6.21
N ARG A 244 0.13 -4.13 6.71
CA ARG A 244 0.01 -3.74 8.13
C ARG A 244 -1.43 -3.49 8.53
N PHE A 245 -2.22 -2.84 7.70
CA PHE A 245 -3.62 -2.55 8.00
C PHE A 245 -4.44 -3.84 8.08
N ASN A 246 -4.21 -4.78 7.15
CA ASN A 246 -4.78 -6.12 7.21
C ASN A 246 -4.32 -6.94 8.44
N PHE A 247 -3.19 -6.59 9.05
CA PHE A 247 -2.77 -7.20 10.32
C PHE A 247 -3.68 -6.77 11.48
N TYR A 248 -4.06 -5.48 11.54
CA TYR A 248 -4.94 -4.96 12.60
C TYR A 248 -6.39 -5.31 12.36
N TRP A 249 -6.86 -5.17 11.14
CA TRP A 249 -8.20 -5.51 10.71
C TRP A 249 -8.13 -6.50 9.55
N PRO A 250 -8.12 -7.83 9.84
CA PRO A 250 -8.00 -8.86 8.81
C PRO A 250 -9.08 -8.77 7.75
N GLY A 251 -8.65 -8.74 6.49
CA GLY A 251 -9.56 -8.65 5.35
C GLY A 251 -10.12 -7.27 5.07
N SER A 252 -9.67 -6.22 5.75
CA SER A 252 -10.11 -4.84 5.51
C SER A 252 -9.63 -4.25 4.17
N CYS A 253 -8.55 -4.75 3.62
CA CYS A 253 -8.03 -4.33 2.33
C CYS A 253 -8.00 -5.50 1.34
N PRO A 254 -8.07 -5.23 0.02
CA PRO A 254 -7.87 -6.24 -1.00
C PRO A 254 -6.54 -6.98 -0.83
N LYS A 255 -6.52 -8.26 -1.18
CA LYS A 255 -5.28 -9.06 -1.11
C LYS A 255 -4.30 -8.58 -2.16
N ILE A 256 -3.05 -8.40 -1.76
CA ILE A 256 -1.94 -8.24 -2.70
C ILE A 256 -1.63 -9.61 -3.31
N LEU A 257 -1.68 -9.68 -4.63
CA LEU A 257 -1.45 -10.91 -5.39
C LEU A 257 -0.01 -11.01 -5.89
N ASN A 258 0.57 -9.87 -6.27
CA ASN A 258 1.91 -9.78 -6.82
C ASN A 258 2.52 -8.40 -6.54
N VAL A 259 3.84 -8.33 -6.41
CA VAL A 259 4.61 -7.08 -6.35
C VAL A 259 5.81 -7.24 -7.27
N PHE A 260 6.03 -6.27 -8.13
CA PHE A 260 7.12 -6.26 -9.08
C PHE A 260 7.88 -4.94 -9.04
N GLU A 261 9.19 -5.02 -9.08
CA GLU A 261 10.09 -3.87 -9.18
C GLU A 261 11.29 -4.23 -10.08
N ASN A 262 11.62 -3.33 -10.99
CA ASN A 262 12.87 -3.36 -11.75
C ASN A 262 13.48 -1.96 -11.81
N ASN A 263 14.47 -1.72 -12.67
CA ASN A 263 15.15 -0.42 -12.78
C ASN A 263 14.26 0.72 -13.30
N ASP A 264 13.18 0.43 -14.01
CA ASP A 264 12.37 1.40 -14.74
C ASP A 264 10.96 1.58 -14.18
N GLU A 265 10.43 0.59 -13.48
CA GLU A 265 9.03 0.56 -13.07
C GLU A 265 8.79 -0.20 -11.77
N PHE A 266 7.65 0.11 -11.16
CA PHE A 266 7.09 -0.62 -10.03
C PHE A 266 5.59 -0.83 -10.27
N TYR A 267 5.10 -2.00 -9.96
CA TYR A 267 3.68 -2.25 -9.85
C TYR A 267 3.36 -3.30 -8.79
N TYR A 268 2.14 -3.28 -8.32
CA TYR A 268 1.58 -4.38 -7.58
C TYR A 268 0.18 -4.75 -8.09
N ASP A 269 -0.14 -6.02 -7.97
CA ASP A 269 -1.42 -6.58 -8.34
C ASP A 269 -2.20 -6.90 -7.08
N MET A 270 -3.49 -6.56 -7.08
CA MET A 270 -4.41 -6.88 -5.99
C MET A 270 -5.70 -7.51 -6.55
N GLU A 271 -6.41 -8.24 -5.69
CA GLU A 271 -7.66 -8.87 -6.09
C GLU A 271 -8.66 -7.87 -6.66
N TYR A 272 -9.37 -8.27 -7.71
CA TYR A 272 -10.48 -7.51 -8.25
C TYR A 272 -11.79 -7.92 -7.57
N LEU A 273 -12.50 -6.95 -7.04
CA LEU A 273 -13.70 -7.14 -6.24
C LEU A 273 -14.95 -6.77 -7.08
N SER A 274 -15.31 -7.63 -8.03
CA SER A 274 -16.38 -7.38 -9.01
C SER A 274 -17.77 -7.15 -8.40
N SER A 275 -18.01 -7.67 -7.18
CA SER A 275 -19.28 -7.49 -6.45
C SER A 275 -19.35 -6.23 -5.59
N HIS A 276 -18.24 -5.50 -5.48
CA HIS A 276 -18.17 -4.29 -4.66
C HIS A 276 -18.35 -3.04 -5.51
N VAL A 277 -18.97 -2.04 -4.91
CA VAL A 277 -19.12 -0.70 -5.50
C VAL A 277 -18.44 0.34 -4.61
N LEU A 278 -18.07 1.48 -5.19
CA LEU A 278 -17.55 2.61 -4.41
C LEU A 278 -18.63 3.11 -3.45
N LEU A 279 -18.29 3.33 -2.19
CA LEU A 279 -19.24 3.86 -1.20
C LEU A 279 -19.79 5.23 -1.62
N SER A 280 -18.96 6.04 -2.30
CA SER A 280 -19.38 7.35 -2.87
C SER A 280 -20.53 7.26 -3.88
N SER A 281 -20.78 6.09 -4.48
CA SER A 281 -21.86 5.87 -5.46
C SER A 281 -23.20 5.49 -4.82
N LEU A 282 -23.21 5.21 -3.52
CA LEU A 282 -24.44 4.86 -2.79
C LEU A 282 -25.21 6.11 -2.36
N ASN A 283 -26.47 5.93 -1.96
CA ASN A 283 -27.24 7.01 -1.36
C ASN A 283 -26.70 7.39 0.04
N LYS A 284 -27.05 8.57 0.52
CA LYS A 284 -26.49 9.13 1.76
C LYS A 284 -26.77 8.31 3.01
N ASP A 285 -27.95 7.72 3.11
CA ASP A 285 -28.31 6.91 4.27
C ASP A 285 -27.46 5.64 4.34
N GLU A 286 -27.26 4.97 3.19
CA GLU A 286 -26.35 3.83 3.08
C GLU A 286 -24.90 4.23 3.38
N GLN A 287 -24.43 5.39 2.87
CA GLN A 287 -23.10 5.91 3.17
C GLN A 287 -22.90 6.07 4.68
N LEU A 288 -23.85 6.69 5.38
CA LEU A 288 -23.78 6.92 6.82
C LEU A 288 -23.72 5.61 7.62
N ILE A 289 -24.58 4.65 7.29
CA ILE A 289 -24.61 3.33 7.95
C ILE A 289 -23.26 2.60 7.79
N VAL A 290 -22.72 2.60 6.57
CA VAL A 290 -21.43 1.92 6.31
C VAL A 290 -20.28 2.64 6.99
N VAL A 291 -20.24 3.98 6.97
CA VAL A 291 -19.21 4.76 7.66
C VAL A 291 -19.26 4.56 9.17
N ASP A 292 -20.44 4.50 9.76
CA ASP A 292 -20.62 4.18 11.19
C ASP A 292 -20.02 2.80 11.53
N SER A 293 -20.31 1.80 10.72
CA SER A 293 -19.73 0.46 10.85
C SER A 293 -18.21 0.45 10.72
N ILE A 294 -17.66 1.25 9.79
CA ILE A 294 -16.20 1.39 9.59
C ILE A 294 -15.56 1.97 10.85
N PHE A 295 -16.08 3.09 11.39
CA PHE A 295 -15.50 3.69 12.58
C PHE A 295 -15.62 2.79 13.80
N SER A 296 -16.74 2.08 13.97
CA SER A 296 -16.88 1.07 15.03
C SER A 296 -15.77 0.01 14.96
N ARG A 297 -15.44 -0.46 13.75
CA ARG A 297 -14.34 -1.42 13.53
C ARG A 297 -12.96 -0.78 13.70
N LEU A 298 -12.74 0.41 13.14
CA LEU A 298 -11.47 1.13 13.29
C LEU A 298 -11.12 1.37 14.76
N ILE A 299 -12.06 1.83 15.55
CA ILE A 299 -11.86 2.08 16.99
C ILE A 299 -11.51 0.78 17.72
N LYS A 300 -12.23 -0.29 17.43
CA LYS A 300 -12.04 -1.58 18.09
C LYS A 300 -10.75 -2.28 17.67
N ASP A 301 -10.47 -2.33 16.38
CA ASP A 301 -9.49 -3.25 15.81
C ASP A 301 -8.19 -2.54 15.36
N VAL A 302 -8.21 -1.21 15.15
CA VAL A 302 -7.08 -0.44 14.62
C VAL A 302 -6.66 0.69 15.56
N TYR A 303 -7.57 1.60 15.94
CA TYR A 303 -7.23 2.75 16.76
C TYR A 303 -6.94 2.41 18.23
N CYS A 304 -7.18 1.17 18.66
CA CYS A 304 -6.77 0.68 19.99
C CYS A 304 -5.24 0.58 20.13
N TYR A 305 -4.49 0.49 19.02
CA TYR A 305 -3.02 0.47 19.03
C TYR A 305 -2.45 1.88 19.06
N LYS A 306 -2.56 2.54 20.20
CA LYS A 306 -2.29 3.96 20.35
C LYS A 306 -1.01 4.25 21.14
N LYS A 307 -0.35 5.36 20.78
CA LYS A 307 0.84 5.90 21.45
C LYS A 307 0.58 7.33 21.89
N LYS A 308 0.85 7.64 23.15
CA LYS A 308 0.78 9.01 23.65
C LYS A 308 1.85 9.90 23.01
N ILE A 309 1.49 11.13 22.75
CA ILE A 309 2.38 12.13 22.14
C ILE A 309 2.23 13.49 22.84
N ASN A 310 3.16 14.41 22.56
CA ASN A 310 2.97 15.83 22.83
C ASN A 310 2.06 16.42 21.75
N GLY A 311 0.79 16.60 22.04
CA GLY A 311 -0.20 17.07 21.06
C GLY A 311 0.08 18.49 20.58
N HIS A 312 0.57 19.40 21.43
CA HIS A 312 0.94 20.77 21.04
C HIS A 312 2.08 20.76 20.01
N GLU A 313 3.11 19.98 20.25
CA GLU A 313 4.21 19.81 19.30
C GLU A 313 3.73 19.19 17.99
N TRP A 314 2.87 18.18 18.08
CA TRP A 314 2.34 17.50 16.90
C TRP A 314 1.54 18.46 16.01
N VAL A 315 0.59 19.24 16.58
CA VAL A 315 -0.25 20.16 15.78
C VAL A 315 0.59 21.31 15.22
N THR A 316 1.55 21.83 15.97
CA THR A 316 2.48 22.86 15.50
C THR A 316 3.28 22.36 14.30
N ASN A 317 3.86 21.17 14.39
CA ASN A 317 4.59 20.55 13.28
C ASN A 317 3.67 20.24 12.09
N TYR A 318 2.45 19.77 12.33
CA TYR A 318 1.47 19.54 11.29
C TYR A 318 1.14 20.81 10.49
N ILE A 319 0.89 21.93 11.17
CA ILE A 319 0.62 23.23 10.52
C ILE A 319 1.87 23.71 9.75
N ASN A 320 3.04 23.66 10.37
CA ASN A 320 4.28 24.16 9.77
C ASN A 320 4.75 23.33 8.58
N GLU A 321 4.59 22.00 8.62
CA GLU A 321 5.06 21.12 7.56
C GLU A 321 4.04 20.86 6.45
N LYS A 322 2.74 20.90 6.77
CA LYS A 322 1.69 20.46 5.83
C LYS A 322 0.80 21.60 5.35
N ILE A 323 0.59 22.66 6.15
CA ILE A 323 -0.36 23.71 5.83
C ILE A 323 0.37 24.98 5.36
N ASN A 324 1.30 25.52 6.16
CA ASN A 324 2.01 26.74 5.81
C ASN A 324 2.72 26.69 4.45
N PRO A 325 3.44 25.62 4.07
CA PRO A 325 4.04 25.52 2.76
C PRO A 325 3.01 25.55 1.61
N ARG A 326 1.80 25.01 1.85
CA ARG A 326 0.72 25.03 0.86
C ARG A 326 0.12 26.43 0.72
N LEU A 327 -0.07 27.14 1.83
CA LEU A 327 -0.52 28.54 1.77
C LEU A 327 0.46 29.42 1.01
N ASN A 328 1.77 29.26 1.25
CA ASN A 328 2.80 30.00 0.53
C ASN A 328 2.81 29.66 -0.98
N GLU A 329 2.61 28.37 -1.33
CA GLU A 329 2.49 27.95 -2.73
C GLU A 329 1.26 28.57 -3.40
N ILE A 330 0.10 28.55 -2.73
CA ILE A 330 -1.16 29.10 -3.25
C ILE A 330 -1.08 30.60 -3.43
N GLU A 331 -0.54 31.30 -2.45
CA GLU A 331 -0.34 32.75 -2.47
C GLU A 331 0.49 33.20 -3.69
N GLY A 332 1.44 32.39 -4.10
CA GLY A 332 2.32 32.65 -5.25
C GLY A 332 1.70 32.37 -6.63
N TYR A 333 0.46 31.89 -6.73
CA TYR A 333 -0.12 31.50 -8.01
C TYR A 333 -0.47 32.70 -8.91
N ASP A 334 -1.27 33.63 -8.41
CA ASP A 334 -1.67 34.86 -9.07
C ASP A 334 -2.31 35.86 -8.07
N GLU A 335 -2.62 37.08 -8.53
CA GLU A 335 -3.19 38.15 -7.71
C GLU A 335 -4.52 37.75 -7.05
N VAL A 336 -5.32 36.92 -7.71
CA VAL A 336 -6.60 36.47 -7.18
C VAL A 336 -6.39 35.56 -5.98
N PHE A 337 -5.52 34.54 -6.10
CA PHE A 337 -5.21 33.66 -4.98
C PHE A 337 -4.48 34.38 -3.86
N TYR A 338 -3.58 35.32 -4.19
CA TYR A 338 -2.99 36.23 -3.19
C TYR A 338 -4.07 36.93 -2.36
N THR A 339 -5.09 37.48 -3.04
CA THR A 339 -6.21 38.20 -2.36
C THR A 339 -7.02 37.22 -1.50
N LEU A 340 -7.37 36.02 -1.99
CA LEU A 340 -8.10 35.01 -1.21
C LEU A 340 -7.35 34.56 0.06
N ILE A 341 -6.02 34.57 0.02
CA ILE A 341 -5.20 34.15 1.15
C ILE A 341 -5.06 35.31 2.18
N ASN A 342 -4.87 36.54 1.72
CA ASN A 342 -4.41 37.69 2.58
C ASN A 342 -5.46 38.78 2.81
N SER A 343 -6.62 38.73 2.15
CA SER A 343 -7.64 39.79 2.28
C SER A 343 -8.10 39.97 3.73
N SER A 344 -8.28 41.22 4.12
CA SER A 344 -8.89 41.55 5.41
C SER A 344 -10.41 41.31 5.43
N SER A 345 -11.06 41.31 4.26
CA SER A 345 -12.49 41.07 4.11
C SER A 345 -12.84 40.55 2.69
N LEU A 346 -13.45 39.41 2.64
CA LEU A 346 -14.12 38.82 1.47
C LEU A 346 -15.61 38.72 1.80
N LEU A 347 -16.48 39.03 0.86
CA LEU A 347 -17.91 38.84 1.04
C LEU A 347 -18.32 37.47 0.47
N ILE A 348 -18.52 36.51 1.34
CA ILE A 348 -18.94 35.15 0.94
C ILE A 348 -20.36 34.92 1.48
N ASN A 349 -21.31 34.59 0.59
CA ASN A 349 -22.72 34.41 0.96
C ASN A 349 -23.26 35.52 1.85
N ASN A 350 -22.98 36.79 1.49
CA ASN A 350 -23.34 38.02 2.24
C ASN A 350 -22.72 38.11 3.65
N LYS A 351 -21.74 37.30 3.99
CA LYS A 351 -20.99 37.38 5.25
C LYS A 351 -19.57 37.85 4.98
N SER A 352 -19.12 38.88 5.72
CA SER A 352 -17.75 39.35 5.68
C SER A 352 -16.82 38.36 6.38
N ILE A 353 -15.86 37.80 5.64
CA ILE A 353 -14.92 36.75 6.09
C ILE A 353 -13.51 37.17 5.69
N MET A 354 -12.54 36.98 6.56
CA MET A 354 -11.12 37.21 6.24
C MET A 354 -10.57 36.18 5.30
N GLY A 355 -9.44 36.53 4.68
CA GLY A 355 -8.65 35.58 3.90
C GLY A 355 -8.11 34.41 4.74
N LEU A 356 -7.76 33.35 4.06
CA LEU A 356 -7.47 32.05 4.67
C LEU A 356 -6.32 32.08 5.69
N ARG A 357 -5.25 32.84 5.44
CA ARG A 357 -4.11 33.02 6.36
C ARG A 357 -4.54 33.69 7.65
N SER A 358 -5.23 34.83 7.53
CA SER A 358 -5.70 35.60 8.70
C SER A 358 -6.70 34.81 9.55
N LEU A 359 -7.52 33.94 8.93
CA LEU A 359 -8.40 33.04 9.67
C LEU A 359 -7.60 32.02 10.46
N LEU A 360 -6.60 31.37 9.85
CA LEU A 360 -5.77 30.36 10.53
C LEU A 360 -4.95 30.96 11.69
N GLU A 361 -4.46 32.20 11.55
CA GLU A 361 -3.71 32.89 12.61
C GLU A 361 -4.59 33.24 13.82
N ARG A 362 -5.91 33.38 13.65
CA ARG A 362 -6.85 33.66 14.74
C ARG A 362 -7.32 32.46 15.51
N ILE A 363 -7.25 31.28 14.88
CA ILE A 363 -7.70 30.02 15.51
C ILE A 363 -6.66 29.59 16.55
N ASP A 364 -7.14 29.27 17.75
CA ASP A 364 -6.33 28.55 18.71
C ASP A 364 -6.16 27.06 18.24
N ILE A 365 -5.06 26.82 17.52
CA ILE A 365 -4.75 25.49 16.97
C ILE A 365 -4.61 24.43 18.07
N PHE A 366 -4.33 24.83 19.31
CA PHE A 366 -4.18 23.91 20.43
C PHE A 366 -5.51 23.28 20.87
N THR A 367 -6.65 23.88 20.52
CA THR A 367 -7.97 23.25 20.66
C THR A 367 -8.10 21.94 19.86
N TYR A 368 -7.32 21.79 18.78
CA TYR A 368 -7.39 20.67 17.85
C TYR A 368 -6.27 19.63 18.04
N THR A 369 -5.58 19.68 19.19
CA THR A 369 -4.48 18.75 19.48
C THR A 369 -4.96 17.31 19.68
N PRO A 370 -4.28 16.31 19.09
CA PRO A 370 -4.44 14.93 19.49
C PRO A 370 -3.61 14.64 20.75
N SER A 371 -4.13 13.81 21.63
CA SER A 371 -3.36 13.30 22.78
C SER A 371 -2.56 12.05 22.45
N GLU A 372 -2.97 11.36 21.38
CA GLU A 372 -2.45 10.06 20.95
C GLU A 372 -2.39 9.95 19.42
N ILE A 373 -1.48 9.13 18.93
CA ILE A 373 -1.43 8.68 17.53
C ILE A 373 -1.61 7.17 17.47
N GLN A 374 -2.12 6.68 16.36
CA GLN A 374 -2.44 5.28 16.11
C GLN A 374 -2.30 4.97 14.61
N PRO A 375 -2.36 3.68 14.21
CA PRO A 375 -2.46 3.36 12.81
C PRO A 375 -3.70 4.02 12.20
N ILE A 376 -3.55 4.65 11.03
CA ILE A 376 -4.63 5.31 10.30
C ILE A 376 -4.63 4.88 8.84
N HIS A 377 -5.76 5.09 8.15
CA HIS A 377 -5.85 4.95 6.69
C HIS A 377 -5.14 6.11 5.98
N GLY A 378 -5.29 7.33 6.48
CA GLY A 378 -4.64 8.55 6.00
C GLY A 378 -5.29 9.21 4.78
N ASP A 379 -6.18 8.51 4.07
CA ASP A 379 -6.99 9.04 2.95
C ASP A 379 -8.39 8.40 2.90
N LEU A 380 -9.09 8.37 4.02
CA LEU A 380 -10.37 7.68 4.20
C LEU A 380 -11.54 8.49 3.59
N THR A 381 -11.50 8.73 2.29
CA THR A 381 -12.64 9.29 1.53
C THR A 381 -13.61 8.18 1.11
N LEU A 382 -14.86 8.54 0.78
CA LEU A 382 -15.83 7.53 0.32
C LEU A 382 -15.44 6.88 -1.02
N GLN A 383 -14.57 7.49 -1.80
CA GLN A 383 -14.00 6.89 -3.01
C GLN A 383 -12.96 5.81 -2.72
N ASN A 384 -12.41 5.78 -1.52
CA ASN A 384 -11.42 4.80 -1.09
C ASN A 384 -12.03 3.67 -0.27
N ILE A 385 -13.36 3.56 -0.30
CA ILE A 385 -14.12 2.53 0.38
C ILE A 385 -14.95 1.76 -0.65
N LEU A 386 -14.74 0.46 -0.71
CA LEU A 386 -15.51 -0.48 -1.51
C LEU A 386 -16.49 -1.24 -0.60
N TYR A 387 -17.73 -1.37 -1.03
CA TYR A 387 -18.77 -2.02 -0.26
C TYR A 387 -19.56 -3.04 -1.09
N CYS A 388 -19.76 -4.22 -0.54
CA CYS A 388 -20.60 -5.26 -1.12
C CYS A 388 -21.90 -5.38 -0.32
N LYS A 389 -23.01 -4.93 -0.91
CA LYS A 389 -24.34 -4.91 -0.24
C LYS A 389 -24.85 -6.31 0.12
N SER A 390 -24.55 -7.33 -0.69
CA SER A 390 -25.06 -8.69 -0.47
C SER A 390 -24.39 -9.39 0.71
N THR A 391 -23.17 -9.03 1.04
CA THR A 391 -22.38 -9.67 2.11
C THR A 391 -22.07 -8.73 3.27
N ASN A 392 -22.39 -7.44 3.14
CA ASN A 392 -21.94 -6.35 4.04
C ASN A 392 -20.41 -6.29 4.16
N ASP A 393 -19.67 -6.77 3.15
CA ASP A 393 -18.22 -6.75 3.16
C ASP A 393 -17.69 -5.36 2.77
N ILE A 394 -16.71 -4.91 3.52
CA ILE A 394 -16.07 -3.59 3.35
C ILE A 394 -14.60 -3.80 3.03
N LYS A 395 -14.11 -3.10 2.00
CA LYS A 395 -12.68 -3.04 1.68
C LYS A 395 -12.21 -1.60 1.57
N LEU A 396 -11.09 -1.32 2.18
CA LEU A 396 -10.41 -0.04 2.16
C LEU A 396 -9.27 -0.10 1.14
N ILE A 397 -9.18 0.91 0.27
CA ILE A 397 -8.18 1.01 -0.79
C ILE A 397 -7.44 2.33 -0.68
N ASP A 398 -6.29 2.45 -1.33
CA ASP A 398 -5.52 3.70 -1.43
C ASP A 398 -5.07 4.27 -0.08
N LEU A 399 -4.56 3.40 0.80
CA LEU A 399 -3.94 3.83 2.06
C LEU A 399 -2.83 4.84 1.77
N CYS A 400 -2.78 5.90 2.58
CA CYS A 400 -1.79 6.97 2.41
C CYS A 400 -0.46 6.60 3.07
N GLY A 401 0.51 6.15 2.26
CA GLY A 401 1.83 5.68 2.68
C GLY A 401 2.80 6.75 3.24
N THR A 402 2.34 7.84 3.86
CA THR A 402 3.24 8.89 4.37
C THR A 402 3.67 8.71 5.81
N LYS A 403 2.77 8.33 6.69
CA LYS A 403 3.05 7.97 8.09
C LYS A 403 2.08 6.86 8.50
N TYR A 404 2.63 5.78 8.97
CA TYR A 404 1.88 4.64 9.45
C TYR A 404 1.06 4.94 10.71
N MET A 405 1.62 5.70 11.65
CA MET A 405 0.93 6.15 12.85
C MET A 405 0.76 7.66 12.80
N ASP A 406 -0.47 8.11 12.89
CA ASP A 406 -0.83 9.53 12.95
C ASP A 406 -2.18 9.70 13.69
N SER A 407 -2.70 10.91 13.75
CA SER A 407 -3.97 11.17 14.44
C SER A 407 -5.18 10.66 13.63
N TYR A 408 -6.11 9.92 14.27
CA TYR A 408 -7.38 9.49 13.65
C TYR A 408 -8.27 10.68 13.24
N TYR A 409 -8.02 11.87 13.75
CA TYR A 409 -8.72 13.08 13.27
C TYR A 409 -8.49 13.32 11.78
N LEU A 410 -7.35 12.88 11.24
CA LEU A 410 -7.09 12.96 9.81
C LEU A 410 -8.05 12.06 9.00
N ASP A 411 -8.32 10.84 9.48
CA ASP A 411 -9.31 9.95 8.85
C ASP A 411 -10.72 10.52 8.96
N ILE A 412 -11.11 11.06 10.12
CA ILE A 412 -12.39 11.75 10.29
C ILE A 412 -12.50 12.95 9.34
N GLY A 413 -11.45 13.77 9.24
CA GLY A 413 -11.41 14.90 8.32
C GLY A 413 -11.59 14.48 6.87
N LYS A 414 -11.07 13.32 6.46
CA LYS A 414 -11.25 12.76 5.12
C LYS A 414 -12.70 12.28 4.87
N VAL A 415 -13.29 11.60 5.83
CA VAL A 415 -14.71 11.23 5.75
C VAL A 415 -15.58 12.50 5.68
N PHE A 416 -15.28 13.52 6.46
CA PHE A 416 -16.01 14.80 6.42
C PHE A 416 -15.81 15.54 5.09
N GLN A 417 -14.65 15.43 4.45
CA GLN A 417 -14.43 15.94 3.10
C GLN A 417 -15.44 15.35 2.10
N SER A 418 -15.79 14.07 2.24
CA SER A 418 -16.82 13.42 1.43
C SER A 418 -18.23 13.76 1.89
N LEU A 419 -18.54 13.63 3.18
CA LEU A 419 -19.91 13.75 3.68
C LEU A 419 -20.38 15.22 3.84
N ILE A 420 -19.50 16.12 4.27
CA ILE A 420 -19.81 17.53 4.54
C ILE A 420 -19.50 18.41 3.32
N ALA A 421 -18.25 18.39 2.83
CA ALA A 421 -17.86 19.19 1.69
C ALA A 421 -18.32 18.59 0.34
N ARG A 422 -18.81 17.34 0.33
CA ARG A 422 -19.36 16.64 -0.83
C ARG A 422 -18.39 16.62 -2.01
N TYR A 423 -17.11 16.44 -1.72
CA TYR A 423 -15.99 16.54 -2.62
C TYR A 423 -16.18 15.73 -3.94
N GLU A 424 -16.73 14.52 -3.84
CA GLU A 424 -16.96 13.64 -4.98
C GLU A 424 -18.05 14.14 -5.94
N GLU A 425 -18.94 15.01 -5.46
CA GLU A 425 -20.10 15.48 -6.20
C GLU A 425 -19.89 16.83 -6.89
N TRP A 426 -18.74 17.47 -6.72
CA TRP A 426 -18.48 18.84 -7.22
C TRP A 426 -18.66 19.02 -8.73
N ASN A 427 -18.54 17.95 -9.51
CA ASN A 427 -18.82 18.00 -10.96
C ASN A 427 -20.31 18.08 -11.31
N GLN A 428 -21.21 17.90 -10.32
CA GLN A 428 -22.65 17.84 -10.50
C GLN A 428 -23.33 19.17 -10.21
N PHE A 429 -22.61 20.15 -9.67
CA PHE A 429 -23.16 21.41 -9.18
C PHE A 429 -22.43 22.61 -9.77
N GLU A 430 -23.13 23.74 -9.87
CA GLU A 430 -22.48 25.05 -9.95
C GLU A 430 -21.87 25.36 -8.57
N LEU A 431 -20.54 25.47 -8.52
CA LEU A 431 -19.82 25.54 -7.26
C LEU A 431 -19.89 26.93 -6.62
N PHE A 432 -19.82 27.99 -7.46
CA PHE A 432 -19.84 29.38 -7.00
C PHE A 432 -20.19 30.33 -8.15
N GLN A 433 -20.61 31.54 -7.77
CA GLN A 433 -20.79 32.69 -8.67
C GLN A 433 -19.99 33.87 -8.16
N ILE A 434 -19.30 34.57 -9.06
CA ILE A 434 -18.60 35.83 -8.75
C ILE A 434 -19.62 36.97 -8.92
N LEU A 435 -19.96 37.64 -7.83
CA LEU A 435 -20.90 38.73 -7.84
C LEU A 435 -20.19 40.09 -8.13
N ASN A 436 -18.98 40.26 -7.58
CA ASN A 436 -18.05 41.34 -7.89
C ASN A 436 -16.64 40.96 -7.43
N LYS A 437 -15.65 41.88 -7.51
CA LYS A 437 -14.23 41.62 -7.28
C LYS A 437 -13.93 40.82 -5.99
N ASP A 438 -14.63 41.11 -4.89
CA ASP A 438 -14.39 40.54 -3.57
C ASP A 438 -15.67 39.92 -2.97
N SER A 439 -16.69 39.65 -3.82
CA SER A 439 -17.98 39.13 -3.39
C SER A 439 -18.39 37.89 -4.18
N PHE A 440 -18.71 36.83 -3.45
CA PHE A 440 -18.95 35.49 -3.98
C PHE A 440 -20.23 34.89 -3.40
N SER A 441 -21.04 34.26 -4.25
CA SER A 441 -22.07 33.32 -3.85
C SER A 441 -21.49 31.92 -3.96
N LEU A 442 -21.40 31.24 -2.83
CA LEU A 442 -20.78 29.94 -2.72
C LEU A 442 -21.83 28.88 -2.46
N ASN A 443 -21.84 27.82 -3.24
CA ASN A 443 -22.63 26.64 -2.92
C ASN A 443 -21.99 25.93 -1.72
N THR A 444 -22.54 26.18 -0.54
CA THR A 444 -22.10 25.57 0.70
C THR A 444 -23.12 24.52 1.16
N PHE A 445 -22.61 23.40 1.61
CA PHE A 445 -23.45 22.37 2.18
C PHE A 445 -23.67 22.68 3.68
N ASN A 446 -24.93 22.63 4.11
CA ASN A 446 -25.30 23.06 5.47
C ASN A 446 -24.68 22.16 6.53
N LEU A 447 -23.78 22.74 7.36
CA LEU A 447 -23.11 22.03 8.46
C LEU A 447 -24.08 21.54 9.54
N GLU A 448 -25.17 22.27 9.83
CA GLU A 448 -26.13 21.89 10.87
C GLU A 448 -26.92 20.63 10.50
N ILE A 449 -27.37 20.54 9.24
CA ILE A 449 -28.06 19.34 8.75
C ILE A 449 -27.10 18.17 8.75
N ASN A 450 -25.87 18.39 8.28
CA ASN A 450 -24.84 17.34 8.22
C ASN A 450 -24.41 16.90 9.64
N SER A 451 -24.36 17.81 10.64
CA SER A 451 -24.00 17.44 12.02
C SER A 451 -25.00 16.46 12.65
N LYS A 452 -26.31 16.65 12.39
CA LYS A 452 -27.34 15.72 12.86
C LYS A 452 -27.24 14.35 12.22
N SER A 453 -26.99 14.32 10.90
CA SER A 453 -26.83 13.06 10.15
C SER A 453 -25.55 12.31 10.51
N ILE A 454 -24.48 13.04 10.88
CA ILE A 454 -23.18 12.49 11.27
C ILE A 454 -23.13 12.16 12.78
N GLY A 455 -24.11 12.61 13.55
CA GLY A 455 -24.15 12.41 15.01
C GLY A 455 -24.07 10.96 15.45
N SER A 456 -24.62 10.02 14.69
CA SER A 456 -24.50 8.58 14.96
C SER A 456 -23.03 8.12 14.85
N ILE A 457 -22.32 8.62 13.83
CA ILE A 457 -20.91 8.28 13.62
C ILE A 457 -20.05 8.83 14.77
N MET A 458 -20.33 10.07 15.21
CA MET A 458 -19.60 10.70 16.30
C MET A 458 -19.86 10.02 17.66
N HIS A 459 -20.97 9.32 17.80
CA HIS A 459 -21.26 8.54 19.01
C HIS A 459 -20.22 7.43 19.28
N ASN A 460 -19.52 6.98 18.27
CA ASN A 460 -18.42 6.02 18.42
C ASN A 460 -17.22 6.61 19.21
N PHE A 461 -17.08 7.94 19.27
CA PHE A 461 -15.98 8.66 19.93
C PHE A 461 -16.42 9.31 21.25
N LYS A 462 -17.02 8.54 22.14
CA LYS A 462 -17.67 9.02 23.37
C LYS A 462 -16.77 9.85 24.29
N ASP A 463 -15.48 9.63 24.24
CA ASP A 463 -14.51 10.25 25.14
C ASP A 463 -14.01 11.62 24.61
N ASP A 464 -14.40 12.05 23.41
CA ASP A 464 -14.04 13.33 22.84
C ASP A 464 -15.26 14.17 22.47
N SER A 465 -15.70 15.02 23.40
CA SER A 465 -16.87 15.91 23.22
C SER A 465 -16.70 16.89 22.03
N ASN A 466 -15.45 17.15 21.61
CA ASN A 466 -15.12 18.08 20.53
C ASN A 466 -14.81 17.39 19.20
N ILE A 467 -15.12 16.09 19.08
CA ILE A 467 -14.75 15.28 17.93
C ILE A 467 -15.27 15.85 16.59
N PHE A 468 -16.51 16.38 16.58
CA PHE A 468 -17.08 17.00 15.39
C PHE A 468 -16.31 18.24 14.97
N LYS A 469 -16.05 19.15 15.91
CA LYS A 469 -15.27 20.36 15.70
C LYS A 469 -13.86 20.06 15.18
N LYS A 470 -13.18 19.09 15.79
CA LYS A 470 -11.87 18.62 15.34
C LYS A 470 -11.93 18.01 13.94
N GLY A 471 -12.94 17.17 13.67
CA GLY A 471 -13.16 16.59 12.34
C GLY A 471 -13.33 17.65 11.25
N VAL A 472 -14.12 18.71 11.52
CA VAL A 472 -14.29 19.84 10.59
C VAL A 472 -12.97 20.58 10.38
N PHE A 473 -12.21 20.86 11.43
CA PHE A 473 -10.90 21.51 11.32
C PHE A 473 -9.95 20.70 10.43
N TYR A 474 -9.83 19.39 10.66
CA TYR A 474 -8.96 18.55 9.84
C TYR A 474 -9.49 18.35 8.41
N MET A 475 -10.80 18.36 8.19
CA MET A 475 -11.38 18.44 6.84
C MET A 475 -10.89 19.69 6.11
N ILE A 476 -10.91 20.86 6.76
CA ILE A 476 -10.43 22.12 6.17
C ILE A 476 -8.94 22.01 5.82
N THR A 477 -8.12 21.44 6.69
CA THR A 477 -6.69 21.26 6.40
C THR A 477 -6.47 20.33 5.20
N HIS A 478 -7.31 19.31 4.99
CA HIS A 478 -7.27 18.47 3.78
C HIS A 478 -7.69 19.25 2.54
N LEU A 479 -8.71 20.09 2.62
CA LEU A 479 -9.12 20.98 1.52
C LEU A 479 -7.97 21.92 1.12
N ILE A 480 -7.33 22.59 2.09
CA ILE A 480 -6.17 23.47 1.83
C ILE A 480 -5.06 22.71 1.10
N ARG A 481 -4.75 21.50 1.55
CA ARG A 481 -3.72 20.66 0.93
C ARG A 481 -4.06 20.21 -0.49
N ALA A 482 -5.33 20.17 -0.85
CA ALA A 482 -5.79 19.80 -2.18
C ALA A 482 -5.76 20.95 -3.20
N ILE A 483 -5.74 22.23 -2.77
CA ILE A 483 -5.78 23.41 -3.65
C ILE A 483 -4.67 23.36 -4.71
N PRO A 484 -3.38 23.10 -4.39
CA PRO A 484 -2.31 23.04 -5.39
C PRO A 484 -2.53 21.97 -6.47
N TYR A 485 -3.10 20.85 -6.08
CA TYR A 485 -3.44 19.78 -7.03
C TYR A 485 -4.54 20.23 -7.99
N PHE A 486 -5.59 20.89 -7.48
CA PHE A 486 -6.64 21.43 -8.32
C PHE A 486 -6.14 22.55 -9.23
N TYR A 487 -5.30 23.45 -8.71
CA TYR A 487 -4.78 24.56 -9.53
C TYR A 487 -4.12 24.09 -10.83
N LYS A 488 -3.42 22.95 -10.76
CA LYS A 488 -2.77 22.32 -11.95
C LYS A 488 -3.75 21.66 -12.92
N LYS A 489 -4.93 21.25 -12.44
CA LYS A 489 -5.91 20.49 -13.24
C LYS A 489 -7.18 21.25 -13.58
N ASP A 490 -7.68 22.04 -12.64
CA ASP A 490 -8.95 22.74 -12.71
C ASP A 490 -8.91 23.96 -11.77
N LYS A 491 -8.58 25.11 -12.34
CA LYS A 491 -8.46 26.36 -11.57
C LYS A 491 -9.77 26.77 -10.88
N GLN A 492 -10.93 26.45 -11.46
CA GLN A 492 -12.23 26.78 -10.85
C GLN A 492 -12.42 26.00 -9.54
N LYS A 493 -12.04 24.71 -9.54
CA LYS A 493 -12.06 23.91 -8.30
C LYS A 493 -11.05 24.39 -7.27
N ALA A 494 -9.85 24.81 -7.70
CA ALA A 494 -8.88 25.42 -6.77
C ALA A 494 -9.46 26.67 -6.11
N PHE A 495 -10.07 27.53 -6.89
CA PHE A 495 -10.70 28.75 -6.42
C PHE A 495 -11.84 28.45 -5.44
N TYR A 496 -12.77 27.57 -5.85
CA TYR A 496 -13.85 27.11 -4.98
C TYR A 496 -13.35 26.52 -3.66
N THR A 497 -12.34 25.65 -3.73
CA THR A 497 -11.78 25.01 -2.54
C THR A 497 -11.18 26.03 -1.58
N THR A 498 -10.56 27.10 -2.08
CA THR A 498 -10.04 28.19 -1.26
C THR A 498 -11.16 28.96 -0.56
N LEU A 499 -12.20 29.35 -1.29
CA LEU A 499 -13.38 30.01 -0.72
C LEU A 499 -14.10 29.13 0.30
N LEU A 500 -14.26 27.85 -0.01
CA LEU A 500 -14.91 26.87 0.86
C LEU A 500 -14.10 26.67 2.16
N SER A 501 -12.78 26.68 2.06
CA SER A 501 -11.90 26.64 3.24
C SER A 501 -12.06 27.87 4.12
N CYS A 502 -12.11 29.08 3.53
CA CYS A 502 -12.40 30.32 4.27
C CYS A 502 -13.78 30.25 4.95
N TRP A 503 -14.79 29.79 4.23
CA TRP A 503 -16.15 29.68 4.75
C TRP A 503 -16.21 28.75 5.97
N TYR A 504 -15.76 27.51 5.84
CA TYR A 504 -15.81 26.56 6.96
C TYR A 504 -14.90 26.96 8.13
N LEU A 505 -13.73 27.54 7.85
CA LEU A 505 -12.82 27.99 8.89
C LEU A 505 -13.44 29.15 9.70
N SER A 506 -14.21 30.03 9.04
CA SER A 506 -14.94 31.11 9.73
C SER A 506 -16.06 30.63 10.65
N LEU A 507 -16.49 29.38 10.51
CA LEU A 507 -17.56 28.76 11.28
C LEU A 507 -17.04 27.82 12.37
N VAL A 508 -15.79 27.36 12.26
CA VAL A 508 -15.28 26.25 13.09
C VAL A 508 -15.34 26.57 14.59
N ASP A 509 -15.16 27.84 15.00
CA ASP A 509 -15.22 28.24 16.42
C ASP A 509 -16.66 28.37 16.94
N SER A 510 -17.65 28.47 16.05
CA SER A 510 -19.07 28.55 16.41
C SER A 510 -19.77 27.19 16.45
N ILE A 511 -19.10 26.14 16.05
CA ILE A 511 -19.51 24.74 16.13
C ILE A 511 -19.04 24.15 17.45
#